data_847bbb3fa8428a807f87a41fe56260e9
#
_entry.id   847bbb3fa8428a807f87a41fe56260e9
#
_cell.length_a   1.000
_cell.length_b   1.000
_cell.length_c   1.000
_cell.angle_alpha   90.00
_cell.angle_beta   90.00
_cell.angle_gamma   90.00
#
_symmetry.space_group_name_H-M   'P 1'
#
loop_
_entity.id
_entity.type
_entity.pdbx_description
1 polymer ?
#
loop_
_entity_poly.entity_id
_entity_poly.type
_entity_poly.pdbx_seq_one_letter_code
_entity_poly.pdbx_strand_id
1 'polypeptide(L)'
;MRELVLDTETTGLDFSNGDRIVEIGIVELENHIETGNFFHYYLNPERESSIEALKVHRLTAEFLSDKPKFEDIVDEFMKFIGSSKIVIHNASFDIGFLNAELKNCNMSVINEENIIDTIVLAKNKFRGQSISLDSLCRRYNIDISNREIHGALKDAKLLALVYLELIGGKQTTLKFQEENNLQNNNNSTSNIDVNHYYKNRKPMKKREFKLDLNDNKLHIESIKKIPNKIWDLFNN
;
A
#
# COMPACT_ATOMS: atom_id res chain seq x y z
N MET A 1 6.70 -6.50 -8.34
CA MET A 1 5.33 -6.99 -8.17
C MET A 1 4.40 -5.83 -8.46
N ARG A 2 3.46 -6.02 -9.39
CA ARG A 2 2.49 -4.98 -9.78
C ARG A 2 1.27 -5.04 -8.88
N GLU A 3 0.87 -3.89 -8.32
CA GLU A 3 -0.31 -3.71 -7.48
C GLU A 3 -1.10 -2.51 -8.02
N LEU A 4 -2.41 -2.60 -7.93
CA LEU A 4 -3.33 -1.55 -8.40
C LEU A 4 -4.16 -1.09 -7.21
N VAL A 5 -4.09 0.19 -6.89
CA VAL A 5 -4.91 0.79 -5.83
C VAL A 5 -6.14 1.40 -6.48
N LEU A 6 -7.30 0.91 -6.10
CA LEU A 6 -8.58 1.21 -6.76
C LEU A 6 -9.56 1.82 -5.77
N ASP A 7 -10.36 2.76 -6.27
CA ASP A 7 -11.51 3.33 -5.62
C ASP A 7 -12.60 3.62 -6.66
N THR A 8 -13.88 3.61 -6.25
CA THR A 8 -15.02 3.91 -7.14
C THR A 8 -15.99 4.88 -6.48
N GLU A 9 -16.63 5.73 -7.31
CA GLU A 9 -17.84 6.47 -6.92
C GLU A 9 -19.04 5.84 -7.61
N THR A 10 -20.20 5.87 -6.92
CA THR A 10 -21.40 5.14 -7.35
C THR A 10 -22.67 6.00 -7.22
N THR A 11 -23.74 5.63 -7.93
CA THR A 11 -25.04 6.33 -7.83
C THR A 11 -25.75 6.11 -6.49
N GLY A 12 -25.33 5.11 -5.72
CA GLY A 12 -25.92 4.74 -4.43
C GLY A 12 -25.12 3.62 -3.78
N LEU A 13 -25.71 2.91 -2.83
CA LEU A 13 -25.01 1.95 -1.99
C LEU A 13 -25.27 0.49 -2.35
N ASP A 14 -26.20 0.21 -3.27
CA ASP A 14 -26.67 -1.15 -3.52
C ASP A 14 -26.75 -1.48 -5.01
N PHE A 15 -25.71 -2.17 -5.49
CA PHE A 15 -25.66 -2.65 -6.88
C PHE A 15 -26.79 -3.65 -7.21
N SER A 16 -27.36 -4.36 -6.21
CA SER A 16 -28.48 -5.29 -6.44
C SER A 16 -29.79 -4.54 -6.73
N ASN A 17 -29.91 -3.30 -6.26
CA ASN A 17 -31.00 -2.39 -6.60
C ASN A 17 -30.76 -1.55 -7.86
N GLY A 18 -29.71 -1.92 -8.62
CA GLY A 18 -29.38 -1.31 -9.89
C GLY A 18 -28.55 -0.04 -9.77
N ASP A 19 -27.95 0.25 -8.60
CA ASP A 19 -26.95 1.32 -8.52
C ASP A 19 -25.75 0.99 -9.39
N ARG A 20 -25.13 2.02 -9.97
CA ARG A 20 -24.11 1.92 -10.99
C ARG A 20 -22.86 2.71 -10.61
N ILE A 21 -21.74 2.37 -11.19
CA ILE A 21 -20.49 3.13 -11.03
C ILE A 21 -20.57 4.41 -11.88
N VAL A 22 -20.11 5.54 -11.32
CA VAL A 22 -20.02 6.84 -11.98
C VAL A 22 -18.60 7.34 -12.17
N GLU A 23 -17.63 6.83 -11.36
CA GLU A 23 -16.20 7.12 -11.53
C GLU A 23 -15.40 5.90 -11.11
N ILE A 24 -14.33 5.61 -11.85
CA ILE A 24 -13.32 4.60 -11.50
C ILE A 24 -11.97 5.30 -11.48
N GLY A 25 -11.24 5.15 -10.38
CA GLY A 25 -9.87 5.62 -10.24
C GLY A 25 -8.94 4.50 -9.81
N ILE A 26 -7.88 4.25 -10.59
CA ILE A 26 -6.87 3.25 -10.27
C ILE A 26 -5.50 3.87 -10.44
N VAL A 27 -4.61 3.69 -9.46
CA VAL A 27 -3.19 4.02 -9.57
C VAL A 27 -2.34 2.77 -9.51
N GLU A 28 -1.27 2.77 -10.27
CA GLU A 28 -0.36 1.64 -10.36
C GLU A 28 0.84 1.81 -9.44
N LEU A 29 1.12 0.75 -8.67
CA LEU A 29 2.34 0.60 -7.91
C LEU A 29 3.16 -0.56 -8.49
N GLU A 30 4.46 -0.38 -8.60
CA GLU A 30 5.38 -1.47 -8.87
C GLU A 30 6.42 -1.56 -7.75
N ASN A 31 6.46 -2.73 -7.09
CA ASN A 31 7.30 -2.95 -5.92
C ASN A 31 7.10 -1.86 -4.84
N HIS A 32 5.83 -1.50 -4.60
CA HIS A 32 5.41 -0.47 -3.64
C HIS A 32 5.87 0.96 -3.99
N ILE A 33 6.18 1.23 -5.26
CA ILE A 33 6.53 2.57 -5.76
C ILE A 33 5.49 2.96 -6.82
N GLU A 34 4.92 4.16 -6.72
CA GLU A 34 4.00 4.70 -7.71
C GLU A 34 4.73 4.87 -9.05
N THR A 35 4.18 4.27 -10.12
CA THR A 35 4.79 4.32 -11.46
C THR A 35 4.40 5.57 -12.24
N GLY A 36 3.36 6.27 -11.79
CA GLY A 36 2.71 7.36 -12.52
C GLY A 36 1.66 6.91 -13.53
N ASN A 37 1.54 5.60 -13.78
CA ASN A 37 0.45 5.06 -14.60
C ASN A 37 -0.83 5.03 -13.78
N PHE A 38 -1.95 5.36 -14.42
CA PHE A 38 -3.27 5.32 -13.80
C PHE A 38 -4.33 4.99 -14.83
N PHE A 39 -5.49 4.54 -14.34
CA PHE A 39 -6.72 4.36 -15.11
C PHE A 39 -7.79 5.23 -14.47
N HIS A 40 -8.45 6.08 -15.26
CA HIS A 40 -9.44 7.01 -14.73
C HIS A 40 -10.53 7.29 -15.76
N TYR A 41 -11.78 6.97 -15.37
CA TYR A 41 -12.95 7.24 -16.18
C TYR A 41 -14.10 7.75 -15.33
N TYR A 42 -14.77 8.78 -15.83
CA TYR A 42 -16.14 9.09 -15.46
C TYR A 42 -17.08 8.30 -16.37
N LEU A 43 -18.16 7.77 -15.81
CA LEU A 43 -19.06 6.87 -16.51
C LEU A 43 -20.49 7.40 -16.51
N ASN A 44 -21.18 7.21 -17.61
CA ASN A 44 -22.61 7.43 -17.69
C ASN A 44 -23.36 6.22 -17.11
N PRO A 45 -24.00 6.36 -15.93
CA PRO A 45 -24.71 5.26 -15.30
C PRO A 45 -26.10 5.01 -15.88
N GLU A 46 -26.56 5.86 -16.83
CA GLU A 46 -27.93 5.89 -17.39
C GLU A 46 -29.03 6.00 -16.33
N ARG A 47 -28.70 6.57 -15.18
CA ARG A 47 -29.62 6.82 -14.06
C ARG A 47 -29.12 8.00 -13.22
N GLU A 48 -29.99 8.54 -12.43
CA GLU A 48 -29.63 9.58 -11.47
C GLU A 48 -28.98 8.98 -10.22
N SER A 49 -28.02 9.71 -9.67
CA SER A 49 -27.44 9.41 -8.35
C SER A 49 -28.40 9.76 -7.24
N SER A 50 -28.36 9.01 -6.14
CA SER A 50 -29.07 9.38 -4.91
C SER A 50 -28.58 10.75 -4.42
N ILE A 51 -29.43 11.44 -3.66
CA ILE A 51 -29.09 12.75 -3.09
C ILE A 51 -27.85 12.64 -2.19
N GLU A 52 -27.72 11.53 -1.47
CA GLU A 52 -26.60 11.23 -0.57
C GLU A 52 -25.30 11.04 -1.36
N ALA A 53 -25.31 10.23 -2.40
CA ALA A 53 -24.15 10.00 -3.27
C ALA A 53 -23.73 11.29 -3.97
N LEU A 54 -24.68 12.04 -4.52
CA LEU A 54 -24.41 13.32 -5.17
C LEU A 54 -23.77 14.36 -4.24
N LYS A 55 -24.11 14.36 -2.94
CA LYS A 55 -23.44 15.23 -1.95
C LYS A 55 -21.98 14.86 -1.73
N VAL A 56 -21.61 13.59 -1.90
CA VAL A 56 -20.25 13.07 -1.69
C VAL A 56 -19.38 13.38 -2.89
N HIS A 57 -19.73 12.91 -4.10
CA HIS A 57 -18.88 13.00 -5.30
C HIS A 57 -19.21 14.22 -6.18
N ARG A 58 -20.38 14.83 -6.07
CA ARG A 58 -20.86 16.00 -6.83
C ARG A 58 -20.90 15.82 -8.36
N LEU A 59 -20.90 14.60 -8.85
CA LEU A 59 -21.00 14.28 -10.28
C LEU A 59 -22.48 14.31 -10.68
N THR A 60 -22.91 15.37 -11.38
CA THR A 60 -24.30 15.55 -11.80
C THR A 60 -24.65 14.67 -13.00
N ALA A 61 -25.92 14.30 -13.17
CA ALA A 61 -26.38 13.54 -14.32
C ALA A 61 -26.08 14.25 -15.65
N GLU A 62 -26.14 15.60 -15.68
CA GLU A 62 -25.77 16.40 -16.82
C GLU A 62 -24.29 16.22 -17.19
N PHE A 63 -23.38 16.29 -16.20
CA PHE A 63 -21.94 16.06 -16.39
C PHE A 63 -21.65 14.64 -16.90
N LEU A 64 -22.39 13.63 -16.41
CA LEU A 64 -22.16 12.23 -16.76
C LEU A 64 -22.82 11.82 -18.07
N SER A 65 -23.75 12.61 -18.60
CA SER A 65 -24.56 12.24 -19.78
C SER A 65 -23.75 12.02 -21.06
N ASP A 66 -22.61 12.71 -21.21
CA ASP A 66 -21.70 12.63 -22.36
C ASP A 66 -20.50 11.68 -22.13
N LYS A 67 -20.44 11.01 -20.99
CA LYS A 67 -19.34 10.08 -20.64
C LYS A 67 -19.62 8.68 -21.20
N PRO A 68 -18.58 7.87 -21.44
CA PRO A 68 -18.74 6.49 -21.85
C PRO A 68 -19.51 5.69 -20.79
N LYS A 69 -20.17 4.63 -21.21
CA LYS A 69 -20.71 3.63 -20.29
C LYS A 69 -19.62 2.65 -19.88
N PHE A 70 -19.87 1.85 -18.83
CA PHE A 70 -18.92 0.82 -18.41
C PHE A 70 -18.63 -0.18 -19.54
N GLU A 71 -19.62 -0.55 -20.32
CA GLU A 71 -19.48 -1.44 -21.48
C GLU A 71 -18.50 -0.93 -22.55
N ASP A 72 -18.36 0.39 -22.70
CA ASP A 72 -17.47 1.01 -23.68
C ASP A 72 -15.98 0.93 -23.25
N ILE A 73 -15.72 0.81 -21.95
CA ILE A 73 -14.36 0.81 -21.39
C ILE A 73 -13.94 -0.55 -20.81
N VAL A 74 -14.83 -1.53 -20.78
CA VAL A 74 -14.61 -2.80 -20.07
C VAL A 74 -13.37 -3.55 -20.56
N ASP A 75 -13.10 -3.57 -21.86
CA ASP A 75 -11.93 -4.25 -22.44
C ASP A 75 -10.62 -3.57 -22.00
N GLU A 76 -10.60 -2.23 -21.97
CA GLU A 76 -9.45 -1.46 -21.49
C GLU A 76 -9.26 -1.65 -20.00
N PHE A 77 -10.35 -1.62 -19.22
CA PHE A 77 -10.33 -1.92 -17.80
C PHE A 77 -9.75 -3.30 -17.50
N MET A 78 -10.27 -4.35 -18.15
CA MET A 78 -9.79 -5.73 -17.99
C MET A 78 -8.33 -5.89 -18.39
N LYS A 79 -7.90 -5.24 -19.46
CA LYS A 79 -6.49 -5.22 -19.89
C LYS A 79 -5.62 -4.51 -18.85
N PHE A 80 -6.08 -3.41 -18.27
CA PHE A 80 -5.34 -2.64 -17.28
C PHE A 80 -5.15 -3.42 -15.98
N ILE A 81 -6.22 -4.05 -15.46
CA ILE A 81 -6.12 -4.83 -14.21
C ILE A 81 -5.30 -6.11 -14.40
N GLY A 82 -5.46 -6.81 -15.51
CA GLY A 82 -4.75 -8.08 -15.80
C GLY A 82 -4.85 -9.07 -14.64
N SER A 83 -3.70 -9.62 -14.22
CA SER A 83 -3.58 -10.53 -13.07
C SER A 83 -3.01 -9.86 -11.81
N SER A 84 -3.02 -8.53 -11.76
CA SER A 84 -2.41 -7.78 -10.66
C SER A 84 -3.19 -7.92 -9.36
N LYS A 85 -2.53 -7.70 -8.23
CA LYS A 85 -3.22 -7.50 -6.95
C LYS A 85 -3.95 -6.15 -6.96
N ILE A 86 -5.18 -6.15 -6.45
CA ILE A 86 -6.02 -4.95 -6.37
C ILE A 86 -6.19 -4.58 -4.89
N VAL A 87 -5.75 -3.39 -4.53
CA VAL A 87 -5.80 -2.84 -3.19
C VAL A 87 -6.98 -1.89 -3.09
N ILE A 88 -7.89 -2.14 -2.17
CA ILE A 88 -9.13 -1.38 -2.01
C ILE A 88 -9.38 -1.10 -0.52
N HIS A 89 -10.12 -0.02 -0.22
CA HIS A 89 -10.55 0.29 1.14
C HIS A 89 -12.04 -0.04 1.32
N ASN A 90 -12.36 -1.12 2.04
CA ASN A 90 -13.69 -1.75 2.08
C ASN A 90 -14.03 -2.47 0.76
N ALA A 91 -13.16 -3.41 0.41
CA ALA A 91 -13.18 -4.07 -0.89
C ALA A 91 -14.52 -4.72 -1.28
N SER A 92 -15.32 -5.18 -0.31
CA SER A 92 -16.62 -5.79 -0.59
C SER A 92 -17.58 -4.85 -1.32
N PHE A 93 -17.49 -3.54 -1.08
CA PHE A 93 -18.30 -2.53 -1.74
C PHE A 93 -17.90 -2.39 -3.22
N ASP A 94 -16.68 -1.98 -3.50
CA ASP A 94 -16.23 -1.72 -4.87
C ASP A 94 -16.23 -2.96 -5.75
N ILE A 95 -15.79 -4.11 -5.21
CA ILE A 95 -15.80 -5.38 -5.93
C ILE A 95 -17.23 -5.85 -6.23
N GLY A 96 -18.18 -5.58 -5.34
CA GLY A 96 -19.58 -5.85 -5.59
C GLY A 96 -20.10 -5.11 -6.82
N PHE A 97 -19.84 -3.81 -6.91
CA PHE A 97 -20.19 -2.97 -8.04
C PHE A 97 -19.45 -3.38 -9.32
N LEU A 98 -18.14 -3.53 -9.27
CA LEU A 98 -17.33 -3.94 -10.41
C LEU A 98 -17.79 -5.29 -10.99
N ASN A 99 -18.04 -6.26 -10.12
CA ASN A 99 -18.50 -7.57 -10.55
C ASN A 99 -19.94 -7.55 -11.10
N ALA A 100 -20.81 -6.64 -10.64
CA ALA A 100 -22.13 -6.44 -11.23
C ALA A 100 -21.98 -5.86 -12.65
N GLU A 101 -21.16 -4.84 -12.84
CA GLU A 101 -20.89 -4.26 -14.17
C GLU A 101 -20.25 -5.27 -15.13
N LEU A 102 -19.26 -6.03 -14.66
CA LEU A 102 -18.60 -7.07 -15.47
C LEU A 102 -19.59 -8.16 -15.93
N LYS A 103 -20.49 -8.59 -15.03
CA LYS A 103 -21.54 -9.56 -15.36
C LYS A 103 -22.51 -9.00 -16.42
N ASN A 104 -22.88 -7.72 -16.32
CA ASN A 104 -23.73 -7.06 -17.33
C ASN A 104 -23.06 -7.05 -18.72
N CYS A 105 -21.73 -6.98 -18.75
CA CYS A 105 -20.93 -7.05 -19.98
C CYS A 105 -20.56 -8.49 -20.41
N ASN A 106 -21.06 -9.52 -19.72
CA ASN A 106 -20.69 -10.94 -19.93
C ASN A 106 -19.18 -11.21 -19.78
N MET A 107 -18.51 -10.43 -18.95
CA MET A 107 -17.09 -10.59 -18.63
C MET A 107 -16.86 -11.43 -17.37
N SER A 108 -15.65 -11.97 -17.23
CA SER A 108 -15.25 -12.69 -16.02
C SER A 108 -15.17 -11.76 -14.83
N VAL A 109 -15.65 -12.21 -13.67
CA VAL A 109 -15.55 -11.46 -12.41
C VAL A 109 -14.12 -11.41 -11.89
N ILE A 110 -13.82 -10.42 -11.06
CA ILE A 110 -12.53 -10.27 -10.41
C ILE A 110 -12.35 -11.39 -9.38
N ASN A 111 -11.18 -12.07 -9.40
CA ASN A 111 -10.86 -13.14 -8.46
C ASN A 111 -10.55 -12.55 -7.07
N GLU A 112 -11.25 -13.02 -6.04
CA GLU A 112 -11.06 -12.60 -4.64
C GLU A 112 -9.63 -12.81 -4.13
N GLU A 113 -8.92 -13.82 -4.62
CA GLU A 113 -7.52 -14.09 -4.25
C GLU A 113 -6.57 -12.94 -4.64
N ASN A 114 -6.98 -12.09 -5.57
CA ASN A 114 -6.21 -10.93 -6.00
C ASN A 114 -6.54 -9.65 -5.23
N ILE A 115 -7.45 -9.69 -4.27
CA ILE A 115 -7.93 -8.52 -3.56
C ILE A 115 -7.19 -8.35 -2.23
N ILE A 116 -6.76 -7.14 -1.95
CA ILE A 116 -6.17 -6.72 -0.67
C ILE A 116 -7.09 -5.65 -0.08
N ASP A 117 -7.83 -6.00 0.97
CA ASP A 117 -8.67 -5.05 1.71
C ASP A 117 -7.86 -4.34 2.79
N THR A 118 -7.65 -3.03 2.63
CA THR A 118 -6.91 -2.22 3.59
C THR A 118 -7.63 -2.03 4.92
N ILE A 119 -8.96 -2.22 4.98
CA ILE A 119 -9.70 -2.26 6.26
C ILE A 119 -9.23 -3.45 7.11
N VAL A 120 -9.00 -4.61 6.51
CA VAL A 120 -8.48 -5.79 7.23
C VAL A 120 -7.09 -5.51 7.79
N LEU A 121 -6.21 -4.90 6.98
CA LEU A 121 -4.87 -4.50 7.42
C LEU A 121 -4.93 -3.47 8.56
N ALA A 122 -5.78 -2.46 8.41
CA ALA A 122 -5.95 -1.40 9.41
C ALA A 122 -6.55 -1.92 10.74
N LYS A 123 -7.53 -2.83 10.69
CA LYS A 123 -8.12 -3.48 11.89
C LYS A 123 -7.06 -4.23 12.69
N ASN A 124 -6.17 -4.93 12.02
CA ASN A 124 -5.09 -5.69 12.68
C ASN A 124 -4.11 -4.75 13.40
N LYS A 125 -3.82 -3.58 12.81
CA LYS A 125 -2.85 -2.60 13.33
C LYS A 125 -3.46 -1.65 14.38
N PHE A 126 -4.75 -1.27 14.22
CA PHE A 126 -5.41 -0.23 14.99
C PHE A 126 -6.71 -0.71 15.64
N ARG A 127 -6.60 -1.71 16.52
CA ARG A 127 -7.76 -2.29 17.21
C ARG A 127 -8.54 -1.23 17.98
N GLY A 128 -9.87 -1.18 17.77
CA GLY A 128 -10.77 -0.29 18.50
C GLY A 128 -10.69 1.19 18.12
N GLN A 129 -9.97 1.54 17.05
CA GLN A 129 -9.84 2.92 16.57
C GLN A 129 -10.55 3.11 15.22
N SER A 130 -10.83 4.38 14.86
CA SER A 130 -11.35 4.70 13.54
C SER A 130 -10.35 4.37 12.45
N ILE A 131 -10.83 3.67 11.42
CA ILE A 131 -10.04 3.17 10.29
C ILE A 131 -10.58 3.65 8.94
N SER A 132 -11.42 4.70 8.91
CA SER A 132 -11.80 5.35 7.65
C SER A 132 -10.55 5.91 6.96
N LEU A 133 -10.61 6.05 5.63
CA LEU A 133 -9.49 6.59 4.84
C LEU A 133 -8.99 7.93 5.41
N ASP A 134 -9.90 8.84 5.75
CA ASP A 134 -9.58 10.13 6.40
C ASP A 134 -8.85 9.95 7.74
N SER A 135 -9.33 9.03 8.57
CA SER A 135 -8.73 8.77 9.88
C SER A 135 -7.32 8.20 9.75
N LEU A 136 -7.10 7.35 8.75
CA LEU A 136 -5.80 6.78 8.44
C LEU A 136 -4.86 7.85 7.86
N CYS A 137 -5.33 8.69 6.93
CA CYS A 137 -4.56 9.80 6.39
C CYS A 137 -4.08 10.75 7.49
N ARG A 138 -4.98 11.18 8.40
CA ARG A 138 -4.61 12.03 9.54
C ARG A 138 -3.58 11.37 10.44
N ARG A 139 -3.70 10.07 10.70
CA ARG A 139 -2.78 9.31 11.55
C ARG A 139 -1.39 9.20 10.96
N TYR A 140 -1.29 9.06 9.66
CA TYR A 140 -0.01 8.98 8.95
C TYR A 140 0.51 10.33 8.48
N ASN A 141 -0.15 11.45 8.87
CA ASN A 141 0.17 12.81 8.46
C ASN A 141 0.18 12.98 6.93
N ILE A 142 -0.73 12.28 6.25
CA ILE A 142 -0.98 12.44 4.82
C ILE A 142 -1.91 13.64 4.64
N ASP A 143 -1.50 14.58 3.78
CA ASP A 143 -2.26 15.81 3.53
C ASP A 143 -3.55 15.51 2.77
N ILE A 144 -4.67 15.90 3.37
CA ILE A 144 -6.03 15.80 2.82
C ILE A 144 -6.69 17.17 2.62
N SER A 145 -5.93 18.28 2.71
CA SER A 145 -6.47 19.64 2.63
C SER A 145 -7.26 19.91 1.34
N ASN A 146 -6.91 19.22 0.26
CA ASN A 146 -7.58 19.32 -1.05
C ASN A 146 -8.72 18.30 -1.23
N ARG A 147 -9.16 17.59 -0.16
CA ARG A 147 -10.20 16.56 -0.23
C ARG A 147 -11.58 17.07 0.25
N GLU A 148 -12.00 18.23 -0.23
CA GLU A 148 -13.36 18.72 0.04
C GLU A 148 -14.45 17.93 -0.71
N ILE A 149 -14.08 17.32 -1.82
CA ILE A 149 -14.95 16.51 -2.68
C ILE A 149 -14.26 15.17 -2.88
N HIS A 150 -15.03 14.09 -2.73
CA HIS A 150 -14.59 12.76 -3.05
C HIS A 150 -14.48 12.58 -4.57
N GLY A 151 -13.49 11.83 -4.99
CA GLY A 151 -13.27 11.46 -6.38
C GLY A 151 -12.38 10.25 -6.44
N ALA A 152 -12.78 9.24 -7.21
CA ALA A 152 -12.17 7.91 -7.19
C ALA A 152 -10.66 7.94 -7.45
N LEU A 153 -10.17 8.68 -8.43
CA LEU A 153 -8.72 8.75 -8.68
C LEU A 153 -7.96 9.42 -7.51
N LYS A 154 -8.56 10.46 -6.91
CA LYS A 154 -7.95 11.17 -5.79
C LYS A 154 -7.89 10.29 -4.55
N ASP A 155 -8.96 9.56 -4.28
CA ASP A 155 -9.05 8.65 -3.14
C ASP A 155 -8.18 7.42 -3.33
N ALA A 156 -8.05 6.89 -4.56
CA ALA A 156 -7.07 5.86 -4.89
C ALA A 156 -5.62 6.31 -4.62
N LYS A 157 -5.25 7.57 -4.94
CA LYS A 157 -3.93 8.13 -4.63
C LYS A 157 -3.69 8.23 -3.12
N LEU A 158 -4.66 8.71 -2.35
CA LEU A 158 -4.57 8.77 -0.90
C LEU A 158 -4.48 7.38 -0.29
N LEU A 159 -5.28 6.44 -0.81
CA LEU A 159 -5.25 5.05 -0.39
C LEU A 159 -3.89 4.39 -0.68
N ALA A 160 -3.24 4.71 -1.80
CA ALA A 160 -1.90 4.20 -2.10
C ALA A 160 -0.90 4.62 -1.02
N LEU A 161 -0.91 5.89 -0.59
CA LEU A 161 -0.05 6.36 0.49
C LEU A 161 -0.37 5.66 1.82
N VAL A 162 -1.65 5.53 2.16
CA VAL A 162 -2.09 4.83 3.38
C VAL A 162 -1.70 3.35 3.34
N TYR A 163 -1.87 2.69 2.20
CA TYR A 163 -1.51 1.28 2.02
C TYR A 163 -0.02 1.05 2.26
N LEU A 164 0.85 1.88 1.69
CA LEU A 164 2.29 1.80 1.90
C LEU A 164 2.65 1.93 3.39
N GLU A 165 2.01 2.83 4.13
CA GLU A 165 2.21 2.97 5.58
C GLU A 165 1.65 1.78 6.39
N LEU A 166 0.55 1.17 5.93
CA LEU A 166 -0.04 -0.01 6.57
C LEU A 166 0.87 -1.24 6.46
N ILE A 167 1.50 -1.47 5.32
CA ILE A 167 2.38 -2.63 5.08
C ILE A 167 3.80 -2.47 5.63
N GLY A 168 4.15 -1.32 6.21
CA GLY A 168 5.45 -1.13 6.86
C GLY A 168 6.13 0.19 6.53
N GLY A 169 5.48 1.10 5.79
CA GLY A 169 6.02 2.39 5.39
C GLY A 169 7.13 2.27 4.34
N LYS A 170 7.83 3.38 4.11
CA LYS A 170 8.96 3.46 3.16
C LYS A 170 10.18 2.61 3.57
N GLN A 171 10.14 2.01 4.75
CA GLN A 171 11.22 1.14 5.24
C GLN A 171 10.95 -0.29 4.78
N THR A 172 11.66 -0.73 3.75
CA THR A 172 11.65 -2.13 3.33
C THR A 172 12.06 -3.01 4.51
N THR A 173 11.14 -3.85 4.96
CA THR A 173 11.45 -4.87 5.96
C THR A 173 12.49 -5.80 5.34
N LEU A 174 13.68 -5.87 5.90
CA LEU A 174 14.65 -6.90 5.56
C LEU A 174 14.03 -8.25 5.96
N LYS A 175 13.37 -8.90 5.02
CA LYS A 175 12.96 -10.29 5.18
C LYS A 175 14.22 -11.11 5.08
N PHE A 176 14.78 -11.52 6.23
CA PHE A 176 15.67 -12.66 6.24
C PHE A 176 14.83 -13.86 5.81
N GLN A 177 15.07 -14.40 4.63
CA GLN A 177 14.50 -15.68 4.24
C GLN A 177 15.02 -16.71 5.24
N GLU A 178 14.17 -17.13 6.16
CA GLU A 178 14.36 -18.43 6.77
C GLU A 178 14.14 -19.44 5.64
N GLU A 179 15.23 -20.01 5.14
CA GLU A 179 15.16 -21.17 4.25
C GLU A 179 14.51 -22.32 5.03
N ASN A 180 13.21 -22.44 4.90
CA ASN A 180 12.45 -23.60 5.36
C ASN A 180 12.78 -24.79 4.45
N ASN A 181 13.97 -25.37 4.60
CA ASN A 181 14.23 -26.74 4.24
C ASN A 181 13.76 -27.66 5.38
N LEU A 182 12.44 -27.80 5.49
CA LEU A 182 11.83 -28.85 6.32
C LEU A 182 11.15 -29.88 5.41
N GLN A 183 11.97 -30.77 4.83
CA GLN A 183 11.48 -32.12 4.54
C GLN A 183 11.72 -32.98 5.79
N ASN A 184 10.61 -33.41 6.35
CA ASN A 184 10.41 -34.58 7.19
C ASN A 184 11.65 -35.27 7.80
N ASN A 185 11.83 -35.10 9.13
CA ASN A 185 12.05 -36.28 10.00
C ASN A 185 11.78 -35.91 11.46
N ASN A 186 10.95 -36.73 12.08
CA ASN A 186 10.59 -36.66 13.48
C ASN A 186 11.81 -36.78 14.40
N ASN A 187 11.74 -36.09 15.53
CA ASN A 187 12.56 -36.19 16.74
C ASN A 187 13.89 -35.40 16.74
N SER A 188 13.82 -34.37 17.55
CA SER A 188 14.91 -33.80 18.38
C SER A 188 14.92 -32.29 18.31
N THR A 189 14.53 -31.66 19.40
CA THR A 189 14.86 -30.28 19.76
C THR A 189 16.39 -30.10 19.67
N SER A 190 16.88 -29.68 18.54
CA SER A 190 18.28 -29.26 18.43
C SER A 190 18.38 -27.77 18.73
N ASN A 191 18.83 -27.45 19.94
CA ASN A 191 19.43 -26.18 20.24
C ASN A 191 20.53 -25.93 19.19
N ILE A 192 20.34 -24.92 18.32
CA ILE A 192 21.40 -24.46 17.42
C ILE A 192 22.52 -23.97 18.33
N ASP A 193 23.59 -24.73 18.43
CA ASP A 193 24.75 -24.34 19.22
C ASP A 193 25.48 -23.19 18.49
N VAL A 194 25.06 -21.98 18.83
CA VAL A 194 25.63 -20.72 18.31
C VAL A 194 27.17 -20.72 18.51
N ASN A 195 27.68 -21.40 19.55
CA ASN A 195 29.10 -21.53 19.83
C ASN A 195 29.86 -22.35 18.78
N HIS A 196 29.19 -23.31 18.12
CA HIS A 196 29.83 -24.07 17.03
C HIS A 196 30.11 -23.18 15.79
N TYR A 197 29.23 -22.23 15.52
CA TYR A 197 29.38 -21.31 14.37
C TYR A 197 30.56 -20.33 14.58
N TYR A 198 30.81 -19.92 15.83
CA TYR A 198 31.93 -19.00 16.14
C TYR A 198 33.29 -19.70 16.27
N LYS A 199 33.33 -20.98 16.64
CA LYS A 199 34.58 -21.73 16.80
C LYS A 199 35.40 -21.93 15.52
N ASN A 200 34.74 -21.88 14.36
CA ASN A 200 35.38 -22.12 13.06
C ASN A 200 35.70 -20.85 12.26
N ARG A 201 35.48 -19.66 12.82
CA ARG A 201 35.87 -18.41 12.17
C ARG A 201 37.38 -18.21 12.25
N LYS A 202 38.06 -18.23 11.08
CA LYS A 202 39.44 -17.76 11.03
C LYS A 202 39.44 -16.28 11.41
N PRO A 203 40.29 -15.87 12.38
CA PRO A 203 40.39 -14.45 12.74
C PRO A 203 40.80 -13.65 11.49
N MET A 204 40.05 -12.61 11.17
CA MET A 204 40.42 -11.72 10.08
C MET A 204 41.72 -11.01 10.45
N LYS A 205 42.61 -10.85 9.46
CA LYS A 205 43.84 -10.05 9.67
C LYS A 205 43.45 -8.66 10.12
N LYS A 206 44.14 -8.17 11.14
CA LYS A 206 43.98 -6.81 11.67
C LYS A 206 44.18 -5.83 10.51
N ARG A 207 43.17 -5.03 10.22
CA ARG A 207 43.26 -3.98 9.18
C ARG A 207 43.94 -2.76 9.85
N GLU A 208 45.06 -2.33 9.28
CA GLU A 208 45.67 -1.05 9.65
C GLU A 208 45.06 0.04 8.76
N PHE A 209 44.38 0.97 9.38
CA PHE A 209 43.89 2.17 8.70
C PHE A 209 44.89 3.29 8.96
N LYS A 210 45.52 3.80 7.92
CA LYS A 210 46.33 5.03 8.03
C LYS A 210 45.37 6.19 8.17
N LEU A 211 45.29 6.74 9.36
CA LEU A 211 44.55 7.99 9.60
C LEU A 211 45.37 9.17 9.06
N ASP A 212 44.65 10.08 8.38
CA ASP A 212 45.25 11.38 8.05
C ASP A 212 45.62 12.13 9.33
N LEU A 213 46.79 12.75 9.33
CA LEU A 213 47.30 13.48 10.50
C LEU A 213 46.39 14.64 10.90
N ASN A 214 45.66 15.22 9.93
CA ASN A 214 44.75 16.34 10.15
C ASN A 214 43.44 15.85 10.78
N ASP A 215 42.89 14.74 10.27
CA ASP A 215 41.68 14.11 10.82
C ASP A 215 41.92 13.61 12.26
N ASN A 216 43.10 13.08 12.52
CA ASN A 216 43.46 12.65 13.88
C ASN A 216 43.54 13.81 14.87
N LYS A 217 44.08 14.98 14.46
CA LYS A 217 44.11 16.20 15.30
C LYS A 217 42.69 16.69 15.58
N LEU A 218 41.85 16.80 14.58
CA LEU A 218 40.45 17.24 14.73
C LEU A 218 39.64 16.28 15.62
N HIS A 219 39.90 14.99 15.50
CA HIS A 219 39.30 13.98 16.37
C HIS A 219 39.68 14.13 17.82
N ILE A 220 40.99 14.31 18.13
CA ILE A 220 41.51 14.55 19.48
C ILE A 220 40.95 15.85 20.07
N GLU A 221 40.85 16.92 19.27
CA GLU A 221 40.27 18.18 19.73
C GLU A 221 38.76 18.05 20.04
N SER A 222 38.05 17.29 19.23
CA SER A 222 36.60 17.02 19.41
C SER A 222 36.38 16.19 20.71
N ILE A 223 37.18 15.16 20.92
CA ILE A 223 37.10 14.32 22.12
C ILE A 223 37.41 15.16 23.39
N LYS A 224 38.33 16.10 23.35
CA LYS A 224 38.64 16.96 24.51
C LYS A 224 37.45 17.81 25.01
N LYS A 225 36.47 18.07 24.12
CA LYS A 225 35.27 18.87 24.42
C LYS A 225 34.15 18.07 25.09
N ILE A 226 34.26 16.73 25.12
CA ILE A 226 33.22 15.84 25.67
C ILE A 226 33.54 15.59 27.17
N PRO A 227 32.67 15.98 28.12
CA PRO A 227 32.84 15.63 29.52
C PRO A 227 32.54 14.14 29.74
N ASN A 228 33.26 13.51 30.69
CA ASN A 228 33.13 12.09 31.09
C ASN A 228 33.28 11.09 29.92
N LYS A 229 34.40 11.15 29.24
CA LYS A 229 34.69 10.33 28.05
C LYS A 229 34.88 8.86 28.41
N ILE A 230 34.12 7.98 27.80
CA ILE A 230 34.32 6.51 27.86
C ILE A 230 35.67 6.12 27.22
N TRP A 231 36.20 6.91 26.29
CA TRP A 231 37.45 6.67 25.56
C TRP A 231 38.71 6.75 26.47
N ASP A 232 38.66 7.46 27.58
CA ASP A 232 39.76 7.52 28.52
C ASP A 232 39.99 6.20 29.27
N LEU A 233 39.00 5.27 29.23
CA LEU A 233 39.08 3.92 29.80
C LEU A 233 39.82 2.91 28.90
N PHE A 234 40.07 3.24 27.66
CA PHE A 234 40.65 2.32 26.65
C PHE A 234 42.06 2.74 26.22
N ASN A 235 42.62 3.79 26.79
CA ASN A 235 43.99 4.31 26.49
C ASN A 235 45.08 3.85 27.48
N ASN A 236 44.89 2.69 28.14
CA ASN A 236 45.92 2.01 28.92
C ASN A 236 46.39 0.74 28.22
#